data_beb43697412e0619a655bda48a34daa4
#
_entry.id   beb43697412e0619a655bda48a34daa4
#
_cell.length_a   1.000
_cell.length_b   1.000
_cell.length_c   1.000
_cell.angle_alpha   90.00
_cell.angle_beta   90.00
_cell.angle_gamma   90.00
#
_symmetry.space_group_name_H-M   'P 1'
#
loop_
_entity.id
_entity.type
_entity.pdbx_description
1 polymer ?
#
loop_
_entity_poly.entity_id
_entity_poly.type
_entity_poly.pdbx_seq_one_letter_code
_entity_poly.pdbx_strand_id
1 'polypeptide(L)'
;MAGFYEDYDVAVVGGGHAGIEAALAAAKMGLKTILITQTIDSIGRMSCNPSIGGIAKGNIAREVDALGGVMGHLIDASMIQFRLLNKSRGPAVQAPRAQADKLLYSQLARQMIEKQPGLTLLQDTVVDLEAVESAELLPPRAEVNPDREQEPLPGQRLGSPAVADGKFRLKLVAVITERGRRIPVRSAILTTGTFLGGKIFIGNYDAPCGRLGEPGTQGITEALNRLGFTTGRLKTGTPPRVLKSSIDFSQLEEQPGDSEIIPFSFDNEKVERPMVSCHLVYTNGETHQLIRGNIGRSPLYSGKISGVGPRYCPSIEDKVMRFAERERHQLFVEPEGLTTEEMYINGFSSSLPEEVQDRFMRTLPGFANAVMSRPGYAVEYDFIDPTQLFPSLETKLVAGLFTAGQINGTSGYEEAAGQGLVAGINGALYAKSHRELCGPVQDSENQELVKAVPSYQPLVLERSEAYIGGLIDDLVTLGTREPYRMFTARAEYRLKLRHDTADIRLCEKGYEVGLNPPWRFQRVQEKLALQQEIIALLAKNPQAQNPGYPEAVWDAALIDIKYQHYIKRQDRRVEKMHRMEHARIPQDFDYGAIPSLSAESRQKLERVRPTTLGQASRISGIRNSDIMLLMVYLK
;
A
#
# COMPACT_ATOMS: atom_id res chain seq x y z
N MET A 1 -38.37 15.69 -5.14
CA MET A 1 -37.02 16.27 -5.03
C MET A 1 -36.04 15.40 -5.83
N ALA A 2 -36.22 15.39 -7.14
CA ALA A 2 -35.29 14.70 -8.06
C ALA A 2 -34.39 15.78 -8.66
N GLY A 3 -33.11 15.80 -8.34
CA GLY A 3 -32.20 16.76 -8.96
C GLY A 3 -30.85 16.99 -8.28
N PHE A 4 -30.54 16.34 -7.14
CA PHE A 4 -29.29 16.58 -6.41
C PHE A 4 -28.30 15.41 -6.40
N TYR A 5 -28.61 14.26 -7.01
CA TYR A 5 -27.75 13.08 -6.90
C TYR A 5 -27.47 12.50 -8.28
N GLU A 6 -26.30 12.82 -8.78
CA GLU A 6 -25.75 12.12 -9.93
C GLU A 6 -25.23 10.75 -9.52
N ASP A 7 -25.51 9.73 -10.31
CA ASP A 7 -24.92 8.41 -10.16
C ASP A 7 -23.46 8.44 -10.60
N TYR A 8 -22.60 7.73 -9.89
CA TYR A 8 -21.21 7.54 -10.25
C TYR A 8 -20.93 6.08 -10.58
N ASP A 9 -19.96 5.84 -11.46
CA ASP A 9 -19.51 4.48 -11.72
C ASP A 9 -18.66 3.97 -10.55
N VAL A 10 -17.77 4.83 -10.04
CA VAL A 10 -16.79 4.49 -9.00
C VAL A 10 -16.76 5.56 -7.92
N ALA A 11 -16.84 5.15 -6.65
CA ALA A 11 -16.52 6.01 -5.50
C ALA A 11 -15.19 5.61 -4.88
N VAL A 12 -14.35 6.59 -4.57
CA VAL A 12 -13.12 6.41 -3.79
C VAL A 12 -13.25 7.17 -2.47
N VAL A 13 -13.03 6.49 -1.36
CA VAL A 13 -13.21 7.05 -0.01
C VAL A 13 -11.86 7.25 0.65
N GLY A 14 -11.44 8.51 0.77
CA GLY A 14 -10.17 8.93 1.35
C GLY A 14 -9.19 9.49 0.31
N GLY A 15 -8.57 10.64 0.60
CA GLY A 15 -7.65 11.40 -0.28
C GLY A 15 -6.17 11.13 -0.01
N GLY A 16 -5.80 9.99 0.61
CA GLY A 16 -4.41 9.56 0.80
C GLY A 16 -3.78 8.98 -0.48
N HIS A 17 -2.55 8.45 -0.38
CA HIS A 17 -1.81 7.92 -1.54
C HIS A 17 -2.58 6.82 -2.28
N ALA A 18 -3.27 5.92 -1.56
CA ALA A 18 -4.11 4.91 -2.20
C ALA A 18 -5.31 5.53 -2.93
N GLY A 19 -5.97 6.51 -2.31
CA GLY A 19 -7.14 7.15 -2.92
C GLY A 19 -6.81 7.99 -4.15
N ILE A 20 -5.67 8.67 -4.16
CA ILE A 20 -5.18 9.43 -5.33
C ILE A 20 -4.99 8.48 -6.51
N GLU A 21 -4.25 7.39 -6.32
CA GLU A 21 -3.99 6.43 -7.39
C GLU A 21 -5.27 5.75 -7.86
N ALA A 22 -6.16 5.35 -6.94
CA ALA A 22 -7.42 4.71 -7.29
C ALA A 22 -8.37 5.64 -8.07
N ALA A 23 -8.52 6.89 -7.62
CA ALA A 23 -9.42 7.85 -8.26
C ALA A 23 -8.95 8.25 -9.65
N LEU A 24 -7.65 8.54 -9.78
CA LEU A 24 -7.05 8.88 -11.07
C LEU A 24 -7.08 7.71 -12.05
N ALA A 25 -6.83 6.48 -11.58
CA ALA A 25 -6.92 5.29 -12.43
C ALA A 25 -8.33 5.11 -12.97
N ALA A 26 -9.36 5.11 -12.12
CA ALA A 26 -10.74 4.94 -12.55
C ALA A 26 -11.19 6.04 -13.54
N ALA A 27 -10.86 7.30 -13.26
CA ALA A 27 -11.23 8.43 -14.13
C ALA A 27 -10.48 8.39 -15.48
N LYS A 28 -9.16 8.10 -15.48
CA LYS A 28 -8.37 7.93 -16.72
C LYS A 28 -8.91 6.79 -17.59
N MET A 29 -9.46 5.73 -16.99
CA MET A 29 -10.12 4.63 -17.69
C MET A 29 -11.52 5.00 -18.22
N GLY A 30 -11.96 6.27 -18.10
CA GLY A 30 -13.21 6.81 -18.66
C GLY A 30 -14.44 6.57 -17.81
N LEU A 31 -14.31 6.29 -16.51
CA LEU A 31 -15.41 6.12 -15.58
C LEU A 31 -15.75 7.43 -14.87
N LYS A 32 -17.06 7.69 -14.66
CA LYS A 32 -17.52 8.80 -13.85
C LYS A 32 -17.20 8.49 -12.38
N THR A 33 -16.16 9.12 -11.87
CA THR A 33 -15.56 8.81 -10.58
C THR A 33 -15.80 9.94 -9.59
N ILE A 34 -16.06 9.61 -8.32
CA ILE A 34 -16.10 10.56 -7.21
C ILE A 34 -15.05 10.20 -6.15
N LEU A 35 -14.21 11.17 -5.77
CA LEU A 35 -13.32 11.08 -4.61
C LEU A 35 -13.95 11.82 -3.45
N ILE A 36 -14.23 11.10 -2.36
CA ILE A 36 -14.84 11.65 -1.13
C ILE A 36 -13.77 11.68 -0.05
N THR A 37 -13.50 12.85 0.50
CA THR A 37 -12.50 13.04 1.55
C THR A 37 -12.98 14.05 2.59
N GLN A 38 -12.64 13.83 3.87
CA GLN A 38 -13.02 14.73 4.98
C GLN A 38 -12.47 16.15 4.80
N THR A 39 -11.25 16.25 4.26
CA THR A 39 -10.55 17.53 4.09
C THR A 39 -9.81 17.54 2.76
N ILE A 40 -10.25 18.40 1.85
CA ILE A 40 -9.62 18.56 0.51
C ILE A 40 -8.17 19.01 0.64
N ASP A 41 -7.87 19.90 1.60
CA ASP A 41 -6.52 20.42 1.85
C ASP A 41 -5.53 19.37 2.39
N SER A 42 -6.02 18.18 2.74
CA SER A 42 -5.21 17.04 3.21
C SER A 42 -4.91 16.00 2.14
N ILE A 43 -5.35 16.21 0.90
CA ILE A 43 -5.07 15.26 -0.22
C ILE A 43 -3.54 15.11 -0.37
N GLY A 44 -3.07 13.86 -0.42
CA GLY A 44 -1.65 13.54 -0.58
C GLY A 44 -0.75 13.94 0.59
N ARG A 45 -1.32 14.32 1.76
CA ARG A 45 -0.52 14.74 2.91
C ARG A 45 0.33 13.61 3.47
N MET A 46 1.64 13.83 3.52
CA MET A 46 2.60 12.94 4.15
C MET A 46 2.59 13.12 5.67
N SER A 47 1.83 12.27 6.38
CA SER A 47 1.61 12.41 7.83
C SER A 47 2.84 12.05 8.67
N CYS A 48 3.72 11.19 8.14
CA CYS A 48 4.90 10.69 8.80
C CYS A 48 6.15 11.15 8.04
N ASN A 49 6.97 10.23 7.57
CA ASN A 49 8.23 10.52 6.88
C ASN A 49 8.03 11.38 5.61
N PRO A 50 8.77 12.51 5.43
CA PRO A 50 8.69 13.34 4.23
C PRO A 50 9.46 12.72 3.04
N SER A 51 9.29 11.44 2.76
CA SER A 51 10.04 10.77 1.68
C SER A 51 9.23 9.70 0.97
N ILE A 52 9.54 9.51 -0.31
CA ILE A 52 9.07 8.43 -1.16
C ILE A 52 10.27 7.57 -1.54
N GLY A 53 10.06 6.25 -1.60
CA GLY A 53 11.09 5.29 -1.96
C GLY A 53 11.85 4.72 -0.76
N GLY A 54 13.01 4.16 -1.06
CA GLY A 54 13.78 3.34 -0.12
C GLY A 54 13.77 1.87 -0.52
N ILE A 55 14.42 1.03 0.28
CA ILE A 55 14.60 -0.40 -0.03
C ILE A 55 13.25 -1.08 -0.23
N ALA A 56 13.04 -1.73 -1.37
CA ALA A 56 11.80 -2.28 -1.92
C ALA A 56 10.73 -1.22 -2.27
N LYS A 57 10.63 -0.13 -1.53
CA LYS A 57 9.62 0.92 -1.71
C LYS A 57 9.86 1.74 -2.98
N GLY A 58 11.13 2.06 -3.29
CA GLY A 58 11.48 2.70 -4.55
C GLY A 58 11.13 1.84 -5.76
N ASN A 59 11.20 0.50 -5.63
CA ASN A 59 10.73 -0.43 -6.65
C ASN A 59 9.21 -0.30 -6.85
N ILE A 60 8.43 -0.31 -5.75
CA ILE A 60 6.97 -0.15 -5.80
C ILE A 60 6.59 1.20 -6.43
N ALA A 61 7.23 2.31 -6.04
CA ALA A 61 6.94 3.63 -6.62
C ALA A 61 7.16 3.66 -8.13
N ARG A 62 8.24 3.02 -8.62
CA ARG A 62 8.49 2.89 -10.06
C ARG A 62 7.53 1.91 -10.75
N GLU A 63 7.06 0.88 -10.07
CA GLU A 63 6.01 -0.02 -10.59
C GLU A 63 4.65 0.69 -10.68
N VAL A 64 4.32 1.53 -9.70
CA VAL A 64 3.13 2.41 -9.76
C VAL A 64 3.19 3.32 -10.99
N ASP A 65 4.33 3.98 -11.21
CA ASP A 65 4.54 4.83 -12.39
C ASP A 65 4.42 4.01 -13.70
N ALA A 66 5.09 2.87 -13.79
CA ALA A 66 5.08 2.02 -14.98
C ALA A 66 3.67 1.55 -15.39
N LEU A 67 2.79 1.32 -14.42
CA LEU A 67 1.37 0.99 -14.65
C LEU A 67 0.49 2.19 -15.02
N GLY A 68 1.00 3.43 -14.96
CA GLY A 68 0.26 4.66 -15.27
C GLY A 68 -0.24 5.44 -14.06
N GLY A 69 0.24 5.08 -12.85
CA GLY A 69 0.03 5.86 -11.62
C GLY A 69 0.79 7.18 -11.60
N VAL A 70 0.63 7.96 -10.55
CA VAL A 70 1.13 9.35 -10.49
C VAL A 70 2.18 9.62 -9.41
N MET A 71 2.43 8.69 -8.50
CA MET A 71 3.38 8.88 -7.40
C MET A 71 4.79 9.23 -7.90
N GLY A 72 5.24 8.62 -9.02
CA GLY A 72 6.53 8.92 -9.65
C GLY A 72 6.61 10.37 -10.11
N HIS A 73 5.58 10.86 -10.79
CA HIS A 73 5.50 12.26 -11.24
C HIS A 73 5.45 13.25 -10.07
N LEU A 74 4.67 12.93 -9.04
CA LEU A 74 4.51 13.80 -7.88
C LEU A 74 5.83 13.97 -7.13
N ILE A 75 6.57 12.88 -6.91
CA ILE A 75 7.86 12.96 -6.20
C ILE A 75 8.93 13.63 -7.06
N ASP A 76 9.00 13.38 -8.36
CA ASP A 76 9.95 14.05 -9.25
C ASP A 76 9.73 15.57 -9.26
N ALA A 77 8.47 16.02 -9.21
CA ALA A 77 8.13 17.44 -9.18
C ALA A 77 8.29 18.10 -7.81
N SER A 78 8.44 17.34 -6.72
CA SER A 78 8.46 17.86 -5.35
C SER A 78 9.69 17.44 -4.53
N MET A 79 10.59 16.62 -5.07
CA MET A 79 11.77 16.19 -4.31
C MET A 79 12.71 17.34 -3.98
N ILE A 80 13.35 17.24 -2.81
CA ILE A 80 14.33 18.17 -2.28
C ILE A 80 15.64 17.50 -1.91
N GLN A 81 15.73 16.17 -1.99
CA GLN A 81 16.94 15.37 -1.91
C GLN A 81 16.70 14.03 -2.60
N PHE A 82 17.73 13.49 -3.24
CA PHE A 82 17.71 12.17 -3.86
C PHE A 82 18.89 11.31 -3.39
N ARG A 83 18.66 10.01 -3.20
CA ARG A 83 19.70 9.00 -2.96
C ARG A 83 19.35 7.67 -3.59
N LEU A 84 20.29 7.05 -4.28
CA LEU A 84 20.19 5.64 -4.67
C LEU A 84 20.73 4.77 -3.53
N LEU A 85 19.85 4.14 -2.78
CA LEU A 85 20.23 3.29 -1.66
C LEU A 85 20.89 2.00 -2.14
N ASN A 86 21.84 1.50 -1.34
CA ASN A 86 22.64 0.30 -1.65
C ASN A 86 23.46 0.40 -2.96
N LYS A 87 23.90 1.59 -3.38
CA LYS A 87 24.67 1.83 -4.60
C LYS A 87 25.93 0.94 -4.67
N SER A 88 26.57 0.66 -3.53
CA SER A 88 27.73 -0.23 -3.42
C SER A 88 27.40 -1.73 -3.46
N ARG A 89 26.12 -2.10 -3.49
CA ARG A 89 25.64 -3.49 -3.54
C ARG A 89 25.17 -3.84 -4.94
N GLY A 90 24.83 -5.12 -5.16
CA GLY A 90 24.32 -5.56 -6.45
C GLY A 90 22.95 -4.95 -6.81
N PRO A 91 22.60 -4.86 -8.11
CA PRO A 91 21.42 -4.16 -8.62
C PRO A 91 20.09 -4.70 -8.09
N ALA A 92 20.06 -5.95 -7.64
CA ALA A 92 18.88 -6.60 -7.08
C ALA A 92 18.34 -5.97 -5.78
N VAL A 93 19.12 -5.10 -5.12
CA VAL A 93 18.76 -4.46 -3.84
C VAL A 93 18.94 -2.94 -3.86
N GLN A 94 19.33 -2.38 -5.00
CA GLN A 94 19.34 -0.94 -5.19
C GLN A 94 17.91 -0.41 -5.27
N ALA A 95 17.67 0.77 -4.69
CA ALA A 95 16.37 1.41 -4.73
C ALA A 95 16.48 2.94 -4.59
N PRO A 96 15.77 3.72 -5.40
CA PRO A 96 15.72 5.17 -5.28
C PRO A 96 14.95 5.58 -4.03
N ARG A 97 15.40 6.67 -3.40
CA ARG A 97 14.72 7.37 -2.31
C ARG A 97 14.85 8.86 -2.50
N ALA A 98 13.75 9.58 -2.37
CA ALA A 98 13.74 11.03 -2.41
C ALA A 98 13.03 11.61 -1.19
N GLN A 99 13.60 12.68 -0.59
CA GLN A 99 12.88 13.54 0.34
C GLN A 99 11.97 14.47 -0.46
N ALA A 100 10.76 14.68 0.04
CA ALA A 100 9.75 15.52 -0.57
C ALA A 100 9.61 16.86 0.16
N ASP A 101 9.38 17.93 -0.59
CA ASP A 101 8.64 19.06 -0.07
C ASP A 101 7.18 18.63 0.11
N LYS A 102 6.77 18.37 1.36
CA LYS A 102 5.45 17.79 1.69
C LYS A 102 4.29 18.68 1.27
N LEU A 103 4.46 20.01 1.39
CA LEU A 103 3.42 20.95 1.03
C LEU A 103 3.23 20.97 -0.49
N LEU A 104 4.33 21.05 -1.23
CA LEU A 104 4.30 21.01 -2.69
C LEU A 104 3.75 19.68 -3.20
N TYR A 105 4.16 18.52 -2.62
CA TYR A 105 3.65 17.20 -3.00
C TYR A 105 2.12 17.14 -2.85
N SER A 106 1.58 17.57 -1.70
CA SER A 106 0.15 17.61 -1.42
C SER A 106 -0.60 18.56 -2.38
N GLN A 107 -0.04 19.74 -2.64
CA GLN A 107 -0.61 20.71 -3.58
C GLN A 107 -0.67 20.14 -5.00
N LEU A 108 0.39 19.52 -5.49
CA LEU A 108 0.44 18.90 -6.81
C LEU A 108 -0.54 17.73 -6.92
N ALA A 109 -0.63 16.88 -5.90
CA ALA A 109 -1.59 15.77 -5.85
C ALA A 109 -3.04 16.28 -5.94
N ARG A 110 -3.39 17.32 -5.17
CA ARG A 110 -4.70 17.96 -5.26
C ARG A 110 -4.96 18.53 -6.64
N GLN A 111 -4.02 19.23 -7.25
CA GLN A 111 -4.16 19.79 -8.59
C GLN A 111 -4.39 18.72 -9.66
N MET A 112 -3.73 17.56 -9.54
CA MET A 112 -3.97 16.44 -10.46
C MET A 112 -5.39 15.91 -10.35
N ILE A 113 -5.92 15.76 -9.14
CA ILE A 113 -7.31 15.33 -8.89
C ILE A 113 -8.30 16.35 -9.46
N GLU A 114 -8.12 17.64 -9.16
CA GLU A 114 -9.03 18.71 -9.60
C GLU A 114 -9.06 18.89 -11.13
N LYS A 115 -7.94 18.62 -11.80
CA LYS A 115 -7.83 18.76 -13.26
C LYS A 115 -8.22 17.51 -14.04
N GLN A 116 -8.41 16.35 -13.38
CA GLN A 116 -8.71 15.10 -14.06
C GLN A 116 -10.16 15.10 -14.60
N PRO A 117 -10.36 15.03 -15.93
CA PRO A 117 -11.70 14.90 -16.50
C PRO A 117 -12.42 13.64 -15.97
N GLY A 118 -13.72 13.75 -15.71
CA GLY A 118 -14.54 12.64 -15.21
C GLY A 118 -14.36 12.34 -13.71
N LEU A 119 -13.54 13.11 -13.00
CA LEU A 119 -13.34 12.99 -11.56
C LEU A 119 -13.99 14.16 -10.80
N THR A 120 -14.92 13.84 -9.92
CA THR A 120 -15.55 14.79 -9.00
C THR A 120 -14.89 14.70 -7.63
N LEU A 121 -14.52 15.83 -7.05
CA LEU A 121 -13.99 15.93 -5.70
C LEU A 121 -15.08 16.41 -4.75
N LEU A 122 -15.36 15.63 -3.69
CA LEU A 122 -16.37 15.95 -2.67
C LEU A 122 -15.73 15.98 -1.28
N GLN A 123 -15.89 17.10 -0.58
CA GLN A 123 -15.57 17.17 0.85
C GLN A 123 -16.74 16.65 1.67
N ASP A 124 -16.63 15.43 2.16
CA ASP A 124 -17.60 14.78 3.06
C ASP A 124 -16.94 13.57 3.75
N THR A 125 -17.63 12.97 4.72
CA THR A 125 -17.19 11.74 5.39
C THR A 125 -18.15 10.62 5.03
N VAL A 126 -17.65 9.51 4.47
CA VAL A 126 -18.47 8.31 4.29
C VAL A 126 -18.55 7.59 5.63
N VAL A 127 -19.78 7.27 6.05
CA VAL A 127 -20.08 6.65 7.35
C VAL A 127 -20.77 5.30 7.23
N ASP A 128 -21.36 4.99 6.06
CA ASP A 128 -22.07 3.73 5.86
C ASP A 128 -21.99 3.24 4.41
N LEU A 129 -22.26 1.94 4.23
CA LEU A 129 -22.27 1.21 2.97
C LEU A 129 -23.61 0.50 2.82
N GLU A 130 -24.27 0.73 1.68
CA GLU A 130 -25.50 0.02 1.34
C GLU A 130 -25.19 -1.11 0.36
N ALA A 131 -25.57 -2.33 0.74
CA ALA A 131 -25.41 -3.52 -0.09
C ALA A 131 -26.69 -4.33 -0.09
N VAL A 132 -26.97 -4.99 -1.22
CA VAL A 132 -28.16 -5.83 -1.42
C VAL A 132 -27.73 -7.27 -1.72
N GLU A 133 -28.65 -8.22 -1.58
CA GLU A 133 -28.41 -9.61 -1.99
C GLU A 133 -28.08 -9.68 -3.49
N SER A 134 -27.13 -10.50 -3.83
CA SER A 134 -26.67 -10.72 -5.21
C SER A 134 -26.99 -12.16 -5.63
N ALA A 135 -27.18 -12.39 -6.94
CA ALA A 135 -27.29 -13.73 -7.50
C ALA A 135 -25.93 -14.47 -7.51
N GLU A 136 -24.82 -13.79 -7.21
CA GLU A 136 -23.49 -14.42 -7.11
C GLU A 136 -23.39 -15.22 -5.81
N LEU A 137 -22.94 -16.49 -5.93
CA LEU A 137 -22.69 -17.33 -4.77
C LEU A 137 -21.53 -16.79 -3.93
N LEU A 138 -21.71 -16.79 -2.60
CA LEU A 138 -20.59 -16.60 -1.68
C LEU A 138 -19.59 -17.75 -1.87
N PRO A 139 -18.28 -17.47 -1.86
CA PRO A 139 -17.31 -18.54 -1.68
C PRO A 139 -17.62 -19.26 -0.37
N PRO A 140 -17.59 -20.61 -0.33
CA PRO A 140 -17.95 -21.37 0.86
C PRO A 140 -17.14 -20.88 2.07
N ARG A 141 -17.83 -20.60 3.18
CA ARG A 141 -17.17 -20.25 4.44
C ARG A 141 -16.48 -21.46 5.02
N ALA A 142 -15.27 -21.29 5.53
CA ALA A 142 -14.69 -22.25 6.44
C ALA A 142 -15.60 -22.32 7.69
N GLU A 143 -16.09 -23.50 8.03
CA GLU A 143 -16.73 -23.74 9.31
C GLU A 143 -15.72 -23.43 10.42
N VAL A 144 -16.05 -22.46 11.25
CA VAL A 144 -15.24 -22.10 12.42
C VAL A 144 -15.45 -23.22 13.44
N ASN A 145 -14.43 -24.02 13.68
CA ASN A 145 -14.47 -24.99 14.79
C ASN A 145 -14.55 -24.19 16.12
N PRO A 146 -15.64 -24.29 16.88
CA PRO A 146 -15.82 -23.53 18.11
C PRO A 146 -14.84 -23.90 19.21
N ASP A 147 -14.15 -25.04 19.12
CA ASP A 147 -13.28 -25.56 20.17
C ASP A 147 -11.78 -25.15 20.04
N ARG A 148 -11.45 -24.27 19.09
CA ARG A 148 -10.08 -23.75 19.00
C ARG A 148 -10.07 -22.24 19.28
N GLU A 149 -9.42 -21.86 20.36
CA GLU A 149 -8.94 -20.50 20.61
C GLU A 149 -8.11 -20.03 19.41
N GLN A 150 -8.77 -19.33 18.50
CA GLN A 150 -8.06 -18.56 17.48
C GLN A 150 -7.34 -17.43 18.22
N GLU A 151 -6.03 -17.32 18.08
CA GLU A 151 -5.36 -16.10 18.51
C GLU A 151 -6.05 -14.93 17.80
N PRO A 152 -6.73 -14.05 18.54
CA PRO A 152 -7.49 -12.97 17.95
C PRO A 152 -6.55 -12.01 17.21
N LEU A 153 -7.07 -11.35 16.17
CA LEU A 153 -6.38 -10.20 15.60
C LEU A 153 -6.17 -9.14 16.68
N PRO A 154 -5.06 -8.35 16.62
CA PRO A 154 -4.83 -7.28 17.58
C PRO A 154 -6.04 -6.36 17.71
N GLY A 155 -6.62 -6.25 18.92
CA GLY A 155 -7.80 -5.44 19.18
C GLY A 155 -9.06 -5.89 18.44
N GLN A 156 -9.19 -7.17 18.12
CA GLN A 156 -10.31 -7.72 17.33
C GLN A 156 -11.66 -7.32 17.89
N ARG A 157 -12.54 -6.81 17.02
CA ARG A 157 -13.98 -6.66 17.26
C ARG A 157 -14.69 -7.70 16.41
N LEU A 158 -15.36 -8.65 17.06
CA LEU A 158 -16.23 -9.59 16.38
C LEU A 158 -17.48 -8.84 15.90
N GLY A 159 -17.69 -8.82 14.60
CA GLY A 159 -18.96 -8.40 14.03
C GLY A 159 -20.06 -9.37 14.46
N SER A 160 -21.26 -8.87 14.73
CA SER A 160 -22.43 -9.74 14.92
C SER A 160 -22.64 -10.57 13.66
N PRO A 161 -22.94 -11.88 13.77
CA PRO A 161 -23.11 -12.77 12.63
C PRO A 161 -24.46 -12.58 11.90
N ALA A 162 -24.86 -11.34 11.65
CA ALA A 162 -26.20 -11.02 11.13
C ALA A 162 -26.42 -11.42 9.65
N VAL A 163 -25.42 -11.93 8.94
CA VAL A 163 -25.53 -12.36 7.52
C VAL A 163 -25.09 -13.83 7.34
N ALA A 164 -25.18 -14.65 8.38
CA ALA A 164 -24.58 -15.98 8.40
C ALA A 164 -25.33 -17.05 7.58
N ASP A 165 -26.59 -16.85 7.22
CA ASP A 165 -27.40 -17.86 6.53
C ASP A 165 -27.50 -17.70 5.01
N GLY A 166 -26.88 -16.64 4.44
CA GLY A 166 -26.92 -16.36 3.00
C GLY A 166 -25.90 -17.19 2.22
N LYS A 167 -26.38 -17.99 1.28
CA LYS A 167 -25.53 -18.66 0.26
C LYS A 167 -25.01 -17.69 -0.79
N PHE A 168 -25.44 -16.45 -0.78
CA PHE A 168 -25.20 -15.46 -1.81
C PHE A 168 -24.31 -14.33 -1.30
N ARG A 169 -23.45 -13.85 -2.20
CA ARG A 169 -22.60 -12.66 -1.99
C ARG A 169 -23.47 -11.40 -1.99
N LEU A 170 -23.14 -10.42 -1.15
CA LEU A 170 -23.78 -9.10 -1.22
C LEU A 170 -23.20 -8.32 -2.41
N LYS A 171 -23.95 -7.34 -2.93
CA LYS A 171 -23.53 -6.40 -3.96
C LYS A 171 -23.65 -4.97 -3.45
N LEU A 172 -22.58 -4.19 -3.55
CA LEU A 172 -22.60 -2.77 -3.22
C LEU A 172 -23.52 -2.00 -4.18
N VAL A 173 -24.32 -1.08 -3.64
CA VAL A 173 -25.22 -0.23 -4.43
C VAL A 173 -25.05 1.27 -4.13
N ALA A 174 -24.62 1.66 -2.94
CA ALA A 174 -24.39 3.05 -2.59
C ALA A 174 -23.40 3.21 -1.44
N VAL A 175 -22.79 4.40 -1.34
CA VAL A 175 -22.12 4.88 -0.14
C VAL A 175 -22.94 6.00 0.49
N ILE A 176 -22.96 6.05 1.84
CA ILE A 176 -23.73 7.02 2.61
C ILE A 176 -22.75 7.94 3.34
N THR A 177 -22.97 9.24 3.23
CA THR A 177 -22.13 10.23 3.91
C THR A 177 -22.72 10.70 5.23
N GLU A 178 -21.88 11.30 6.07
CA GLU A 178 -22.25 11.86 7.38
C GLU A 178 -23.37 12.91 7.28
N ARG A 179 -23.41 13.67 6.18
CA ARG A 179 -24.46 14.66 5.91
C ARG A 179 -25.73 14.05 5.31
N GLY A 180 -25.87 12.72 5.34
CA GLY A 180 -27.07 11.99 4.90
C GLY A 180 -27.20 11.85 3.37
N ARG A 181 -26.13 12.12 2.59
CA ARG A 181 -26.16 11.91 1.14
C ARG A 181 -26.00 10.43 0.83
N ARG A 182 -26.94 9.88 0.08
CA ARG A 182 -26.85 8.56 -0.54
C ARG A 182 -26.30 8.74 -1.95
N ILE A 183 -25.13 8.18 -2.23
CA ILE A 183 -24.44 8.27 -3.51
C ILE A 183 -24.45 6.88 -4.16
N PRO A 184 -25.30 6.64 -5.16
CA PRO A 184 -25.34 5.37 -5.88
C PRO A 184 -24.03 5.16 -6.65
N VAL A 185 -23.49 3.93 -6.58
CA VAL A 185 -22.24 3.56 -7.25
C VAL A 185 -22.27 2.11 -7.69
N ARG A 186 -21.50 1.77 -8.74
CA ARG A 186 -21.28 0.38 -9.16
C ARG A 186 -20.14 -0.27 -8.39
N SER A 187 -19.12 0.51 -8.05
CA SER A 187 -18.03 0.06 -7.20
C SER A 187 -17.57 1.14 -6.25
N ALA A 188 -17.01 0.74 -5.10
CA ALA A 188 -16.34 1.65 -4.17
C ALA A 188 -14.99 1.09 -3.71
N ILE A 189 -14.02 1.99 -3.53
CA ILE A 189 -12.68 1.69 -3.02
C ILE A 189 -12.49 2.43 -1.68
N LEU A 190 -12.38 1.68 -0.57
CA LEU A 190 -12.09 2.23 0.74
C LEU A 190 -10.58 2.40 0.92
N THR A 191 -10.14 3.64 1.16
CA THR A 191 -8.73 4.01 1.34
C THR A 191 -8.55 4.87 2.59
N THR A 192 -9.21 4.49 3.67
CA THR A 192 -9.46 5.29 4.89
C THR A 192 -8.22 5.57 5.74
N GLY A 193 -7.11 4.85 5.52
CA GLY A 193 -5.84 5.08 6.22
C GLY A 193 -5.97 4.95 7.74
N THR A 194 -5.31 5.85 8.49
CA THR A 194 -5.38 5.91 9.96
C THR A 194 -6.67 6.55 10.49
N PHE A 195 -7.58 6.96 9.62
CA PHE A 195 -8.82 7.63 10.04
C PHE A 195 -9.91 6.65 10.44
N LEU A 196 -9.89 5.41 9.95
CA LEU A 196 -10.88 4.38 10.28
C LEU A 196 -10.83 4.01 11.76
N GLY A 197 -11.81 4.43 12.56
CA GLY A 197 -11.80 4.26 14.01
C GLY A 197 -10.57 4.87 14.67
N GLY A 198 -9.96 5.90 14.05
CA GLY A 198 -8.71 6.51 14.45
C GLY A 198 -8.74 7.11 15.84
N LYS A 199 -7.70 6.83 16.65
CA LYS A 199 -7.50 7.41 17.98
C LYS A 199 -6.02 7.71 18.21
N ILE A 200 -5.69 8.96 18.53
CA ILE A 200 -4.31 9.38 18.84
C ILE A 200 -4.04 9.36 20.33
N PHE A 201 -2.74 9.24 20.70
CA PHE A 201 -2.29 9.19 22.09
C PHE A 201 -0.98 9.97 22.27
N ILE A 202 -0.94 10.85 23.29
CA ILE A 202 0.24 11.59 23.77
C ILE A 202 0.22 11.56 25.28
N GLY A 203 0.95 10.63 25.93
CA GLY A 203 0.88 10.42 27.36
C GLY A 203 -0.54 10.14 27.83
N ASN A 204 -1.09 11.04 28.66
CA ASN A 204 -2.46 10.92 29.16
C ASN A 204 -3.52 11.47 28.21
N TYR A 205 -3.13 12.28 27.25
CA TYR A 205 -4.05 12.84 26.24
C TYR A 205 -4.37 11.78 25.19
N ASP A 206 -5.66 11.63 24.91
CA ASP A 206 -6.15 10.85 23.78
C ASP A 206 -7.36 11.53 23.12
N ALA A 207 -7.50 11.36 21.80
CA ALA A 207 -8.60 11.96 21.04
C ALA A 207 -8.98 11.06 19.86
N PRO A 208 -10.28 11.04 19.45
CA PRO A 208 -10.77 10.31 18.29
C PRO A 208 -10.32 10.99 16.98
N CYS A 209 -9.05 10.84 16.63
CA CYS A 209 -8.42 11.49 15.48
C CYS A 209 -7.65 10.46 14.64
N GLY A 210 -7.68 10.60 13.32
CA GLY A 210 -6.83 9.85 12.40
C GLY A 210 -5.43 10.46 12.28
N ARG A 211 -5.31 11.76 12.59
CA ARG A 211 -4.10 12.58 12.65
C ARG A 211 -4.29 13.68 13.67
N LEU A 212 -3.22 14.19 14.26
CA LEU A 212 -3.31 15.30 15.22
C LEU A 212 -4.04 16.51 14.61
N GLY A 213 -5.14 16.92 15.23
CA GLY A 213 -6.00 17.99 14.76
C GLY A 213 -7.00 17.62 13.65
N GLU A 214 -7.05 16.35 13.23
CA GLU A 214 -8.00 15.89 12.20
C GLU A 214 -8.84 14.72 12.75
N PRO A 215 -10.19 14.85 12.81
CA PRO A 215 -11.09 13.84 13.37
C PRO A 215 -10.95 12.47 12.67
N GLY A 216 -11.12 11.40 13.42
CA GLY A 216 -11.26 10.04 12.88
C GLY A 216 -12.65 9.81 12.29
N THR A 217 -12.77 8.83 11.39
CA THR A 217 -14.05 8.42 10.80
C THR A 217 -14.74 7.41 11.70
N GLN A 218 -16.02 7.63 12.00
CA GLN A 218 -16.91 6.69 12.68
C GLN A 218 -17.93 6.13 11.68
N GLY A 219 -18.51 4.97 11.96
CA GLY A 219 -19.59 4.37 11.17
C GLY A 219 -19.14 3.31 10.17
N ILE A 220 -18.04 3.53 9.43
CA ILE A 220 -17.55 2.55 8.44
C ILE A 220 -17.13 1.22 9.08
N THR A 221 -16.50 1.24 10.26
CA THR A 221 -16.13 -0.01 10.96
C THR A 221 -17.38 -0.78 11.35
N GLU A 222 -18.41 -0.11 11.85
CA GLU A 222 -19.70 -0.66 12.19
C GLU A 222 -20.41 -1.23 10.94
N ALA A 223 -20.36 -0.50 9.81
CA ALA A 223 -20.90 -0.98 8.53
C ALA A 223 -20.17 -2.25 8.04
N LEU A 224 -18.85 -2.28 8.09
CA LEU A 224 -18.05 -3.46 7.74
C LEU A 224 -18.40 -4.66 8.64
N ASN A 225 -18.49 -4.46 9.95
CA ASN A 225 -18.87 -5.50 10.89
C ASN A 225 -20.29 -6.03 10.62
N ARG A 226 -21.26 -5.15 10.33
CA ARG A 226 -22.63 -5.51 9.94
C ARG A 226 -22.66 -6.33 8.65
N LEU A 227 -21.78 -6.03 7.68
CA LEU A 227 -21.61 -6.78 6.44
C LEU A 227 -20.84 -8.10 6.62
N GLY A 228 -20.42 -8.44 7.86
CA GLY A 228 -19.77 -9.70 8.20
C GLY A 228 -18.23 -9.70 8.08
N PHE A 229 -17.60 -8.55 7.91
CA PHE A 229 -16.13 -8.49 7.90
C PHE A 229 -15.54 -8.68 9.30
N THR A 230 -14.41 -9.36 9.35
CA THR A 230 -13.56 -9.41 10.54
C THR A 230 -12.63 -8.20 10.54
N THR A 231 -12.71 -7.38 11.59
CA THR A 231 -11.88 -6.22 11.79
C THR A 231 -10.94 -6.41 12.98
N GLY A 232 -9.84 -5.68 12.99
CA GLY A 232 -8.90 -5.63 14.10
C GLY A 232 -8.31 -4.23 14.24
N ARG A 233 -7.39 -4.04 15.21
CA ARG A 233 -6.72 -2.75 15.44
C ARG A 233 -5.22 -2.87 15.25
N LEU A 234 -4.65 -1.90 14.56
CA LEU A 234 -3.21 -1.72 14.42
C LEU A 234 -2.80 -0.34 14.95
N LYS A 235 -1.52 -0.22 15.26
CA LYS A 235 -0.94 1.02 15.76
C LYS A 235 0.21 1.46 14.88
N THR A 236 0.32 2.76 14.65
CA THR A 236 1.53 3.40 14.12
C THR A 236 1.86 4.63 14.96
N GLY A 237 2.85 5.42 14.56
CA GLY A 237 3.21 6.64 15.26
C GLY A 237 4.04 7.57 14.39
N THR A 238 4.23 8.78 14.85
CA THR A 238 5.05 9.80 14.19
C THR A 238 5.95 10.48 15.22
N PRO A 239 7.17 10.91 14.84
CA PRO A 239 8.06 11.68 15.73
C PRO A 239 7.63 13.14 15.84
N PRO A 240 8.21 13.88 16.79
CA PRO A 240 8.01 15.32 16.91
C PRO A 240 8.56 16.08 15.69
N ARG A 241 8.07 17.30 15.50
CA ARG A 241 8.64 18.31 14.59
C ARG A 241 9.30 19.40 15.41
N VAL A 242 10.40 19.90 14.87
CA VAL A 242 11.25 20.90 15.53
C VAL A 242 11.52 22.04 14.54
N LEU A 243 11.57 23.26 15.03
CA LEU A 243 11.89 24.41 14.19
C LEU A 243 13.38 24.40 13.80
N LYS A 244 13.67 24.51 12.52
CA LYS A 244 15.01 24.53 11.94
C LYS A 244 15.92 25.57 12.60
N SER A 245 15.40 26.79 12.79
CA SER A 245 16.11 27.91 13.43
C SER A 245 16.53 27.65 14.88
N SER A 246 15.97 26.65 15.54
CA SER A 246 16.28 26.28 16.94
C SER A 246 17.29 25.12 17.06
N ILE A 247 17.84 24.63 15.94
CA ILE A 247 18.82 23.54 15.90
C ILE A 247 20.19 24.09 15.56
N ASP A 248 21.19 23.72 16.34
CA ASP A 248 22.61 23.99 16.02
C ASP A 248 23.17 22.89 15.12
N PHE A 249 23.09 23.08 13.81
CA PHE A 249 23.53 22.13 12.80
C PHE A 249 25.05 21.91 12.80
N SER A 250 25.84 22.77 13.41
CA SER A 250 27.30 22.59 13.50
C SER A 250 27.71 21.35 14.30
N GLN A 251 26.81 20.83 15.14
CA GLN A 251 27.00 19.63 15.95
C GLN A 251 26.43 18.35 15.27
N LEU A 252 25.87 18.45 14.08
CA LEU A 252 25.25 17.35 13.36
C LEU A 252 26.09 16.95 12.16
N GLU A 253 26.09 15.67 11.82
CA GLU A 253 26.74 15.15 10.62
C GLU A 253 25.87 15.40 9.39
N GLU A 254 26.35 16.17 8.43
CA GLU A 254 25.65 16.46 7.19
C GLU A 254 25.56 15.20 6.30
N GLN A 255 24.38 14.96 5.74
CA GLN A 255 24.08 13.86 4.83
C GLN A 255 23.56 14.42 3.49
N PRO A 256 24.45 14.74 2.54
CA PRO A 256 24.05 15.26 1.23
C PRO A 256 23.33 14.18 0.40
N GLY A 257 22.55 14.62 -0.58
CA GLY A 257 22.00 13.76 -1.62
C GLY A 257 23.07 13.30 -2.63
N ASP A 258 22.68 12.40 -3.52
CA ASP A 258 23.51 12.03 -4.68
C ASP A 258 23.50 13.18 -5.69
N SER A 259 24.63 13.38 -6.38
CA SER A 259 24.77 14.39 -7.45
C SER A 259 23.99 14.00 -8.72
N GLU A 260 23.87 12.70 -8.96
CA GLU A 260 23.12 12.13 -10.06
C GLU A 260 21.73 11.73 -9.58
N ILE A 261 20.69 12.27 -10.20
CA ILE A 261 19.29 12.02 -9.86
C ILE A 261 18.68 11.10 -10.92
N ILE A 262 18.23 9.93 -10.48
CA ILE A 262 17.43 9.03 -11.31
C ILE A 262 15.95 9.37 -11.08
N PRO A 263 15.20 9.83 -12.10
CA PRO A 263 13.77 10.12 -11.97
C PRO A 263 12.98 8.90 -11.49
N PHE A 264 11.94 9.12 -10.70
CA PHE A 264 11.00 8.05 -10.34
C PHE A 264 10.04 7.74 -11.49
N SER A 265 9.61 8.76 -12.23
CA SER A 265 8.82 8.55 -13.42
C SER A 265 9.69 8.21 -14.63
N PHE A 266 9.28 7.21 -15.40
CA PHE A 266 9.90 6.84 -16.67
C PHE A 266 9.62 7.86 -17.78
N ASP A 267 8.69 8.80 -17.56
CA ASP A 267 8.39 9.86 -18.52
C ASP A 267 9.38 11.02 -18.45
N ASN A 268 10.10 11.15 -17.31
CA ASN A 268 11.08 12.20 -17.10
C ASN A 268 12.48 11.70 -17.48
N GLU A 269 13.22 12.48 -18.26
CA GLU A 269 14.61 12.19 -18.60
C GLU A 269 15.55 12.66 -17.49
N LYS A 270 15.23 13.80 -16.86
CA LYS A 270 15.98 14.38 -15.74
C LYS A 270 15.06 15.11 -14.77
N VAL A 271 15.56 15.31 -13.57
CA VAL A 271 14.90 16.12 -12.55
C VAL A 271 15.83 17.27 -12.16
N GLU A 272 15.36 18.50 -12.31
CA GLU A 272 16.07 19.71 -11.92
C GLU A 272 15.28 20.39 -10.78
N ARG A 273 15.76 20.20 -9.57
CA ARG A 273 15.14 20.71 -8.35
C ARG A 273 16.20 21.22 -7.38
N PRO A 274 15.91 22.24 -6.54
CA PRO A 274 16.79 22.60 -5.42
C PRO A 274 16.98 21.42 -4.48
N MET A 275 18.22 21.07 -4.17
CA MET A 275 18.56 19.98 -3.27
C MET A 275 19.08 20.50 -1.94
N VAL A 276 18.68 19.84 -0.86
CA VAL A 276 19.07 20.16 0.52
C VAL A 276 19.61 18.90 1.22
N SER A 277 20.49 19.12 2.21
CA SER A 277 21.02 18.01 3.01
C SER A 277 20.07 17.64 4.15
N CYS A 278 20.03 16.35 4.47
CA CYS A 278 19.58 15.87 5.78
C CYS A 278 20.76 15.85 6.74
N HIS A 279 20.51 15.64 8.03
CA HIS A 279 21.57 15.55 9.04
C HIS A 279 21.37 14.31 9.90
N LEU A 280 22.48 13.80 10.42
CA LEU A 280 22.52 12.64 11.29
C LEU A 280 22.80 13.09 12.72
N VAL A 281 22.07 12.53 13.67
CA VAL A 281 22.27 12.73 15.09
C VAL A 281 22.00 11.42 15.84
N TYR A 282 22.56 11.29 17.05
CA TYR A 282 22.40 10.09 17.87
C TYR A 282 21.80 10.44 19.22
N THR A 283 20.95 9.53 19.75
CA THR A 283 20.58 9.55 21.17
C THR A 283 21.80 9.26 22.05
N ASN A 284 21.72 9.56 23.31
CA ASN A 284 22.77 9.33 24.31
C ASN A 284 22.22 8.73 25.61
N GLY A 285 23.07 8.50 26.60
CA GLY A 285 22.69 7.90 27.87
C GLY A 285 21.65 8.71 28.64
N GLU A 286 21.73 10.04 28.61
CA GLU A 286 20.75 10.94 29.25
C GLU A 286 19.38 10.83 28.59
N THR A 287 19.35 10.84 27.22
CA THR A 287 18.12 10.57 26.47
C THR A 287 17.46 9.27 26.90
N HIS A 288 18.25 8.18 26.99
CA HIS A 288 17.75 6.86 27.38
C HIS A 288 17.27 6.82 28.83
N GLN A 289 17.97 7.50 29.75
CA GLN A 289 17.58 7.58 31.16
C GLN A 289 16.25 8.29 31.35
N LEU A 290 16.03 9.42 30.64
CA LEU A 290 14.76 10.15 30.65
C LEU A 290 13.62 9.30 30.13
N ILE A 291 13.81 8.56 29.02
CA ILE A 291 12.81 7.67 28.44
C ILE A 291 12.47 6.54 29.42
N ARG A 292 13.48 5.84 29.97
CA ARG A 292 13.27 4.73 30.94
C ARG A 292 12.55 5.21 32.21
N GLY A 293 12.93 6.38 32.74
CA GLY A 293 12.31 6.96 33.91
C GLY A 293 10.85 7.36 33.74
N ASN A 294 10.37 7.48 32.51
CA ASN A 294 8.99 7.87 32.17
C ASN A 294 8.21 6.77 31.43
N ILE A 295 8.76 5.55 31.31
CA ILE A 295 8.17 4.49 30.50
C ILE A 295 6.74 4.13 30.91
N GLY A 296 6.43 4.14 32.21
CA GLY A 296 5.09 3.88 32.74
C GLY A 296 4.04 4.94 32.35
N ARG A 297 4.48 6.09 31.81
CA ARG A 297 3.61 7.16 31.31
C ARG A 297 3.33 7.01 29.81
N SER A 298 3.96 6.04 29.14
CA SER A 298 3.69 5.76 27.72
C SER A 298 2.37 5.01 27.58
N PRO A 299 1.44 5.45 26.73
CA PRO A 299 0.20 4.73 26.42
C PRO A 299 0.41 3.29 25.97
N LEU A 300 1.53 3.02 25.29
CA LEU A 300 1.90 1.68 24.85
C LEU A 300 2.22 0.75 26.03
N TYR A 301 2.96 1.24 27.03
CA TYR A 301 3.40 0.46 28.19
C TYR A 301 2.39 0.46 29.35
N SER A 302 1.45 1.41 29.38
CA SER A 302 0.35 1.45 30.35
C SER A 302 -0.88 0.62 29.94
N GLY A 303 -0.86 -0.03 28.76
CA GLY A 303 -1.97 -0.84 28.27
C GLY A 303 -3.16 -0.05 27.69
N LYS A 304 -3.02 1.26 27.51
CA LYS A 304 -4.06 2.08 26.85
C LYS A 304 -4.19 1.78 25.35
N ILE A 305 -3.11 1.38 24.71
CA ILE A 305 -3.03 1.00 23.29
C ILE A 305 -3.15 -0.52 23.21
N SER A 306 -4.14 -1.01 22.47
CA SER A 306 -4.38 -2.44 22.23
C SER A 306 -3.80 -2.92 20.89
N GLY A 307 -3.63 -2.02 19.93
CA GLY A 307 -3.14 -2.33 18.59
C GLY A 307 -1.65 -2.66 18.56
N VAL A 308 -1.29 -3.66 17.75
CA VAL A 308 0.12 -4.03 17.53
C VAL A 308 0.81 -2.99 16.65
N GLY A 309 2.01 -2.57 17.05
CA GLY A 309 2.83 -1.61 16.29
C GLY A 309 3.72 -2.28 15.24
N PRO A 310 4.24 -1.50 14.27
CA PRO A 310 5.09 -2.04 13.22
C PRO A 310 6.45 -2.48 13.75
N ARG A 311 6.88 -3.68 13.39
CA ARG A 311 8.17 -4.26 13.77
C ARG A 311 9.37 -3.41 13.34
N TYR A 312 9.28 -2.78 12.18
CA TYR A 312 10.40 -2.10 11.50
C TYR A 312 10.40 -0.57 11.67
N CYS A 313 9.43 -0.02 12.38
CA CYS A 313 9.41 1.38 12.80
C CYS A 313 8.96 1.46 14.26
N PRO A 314 9.74 0.84 15.20
CA PRO A 314 9.41 0.91 16.61
C PRO A 314 9.54 2.33 17.12
N SER A 315 8.76 2.68 18.14
CA SER A 315 8.95 3.95 18.85
C SER A 315 10.33 4.03 19.49
N ILE A 316 10.77 5.23 19.87
CA ILE A 316 12.06 5.37 20.56
C ILE A 316 12.03 4.66 21.91
N GLU A 317 10.89 4.63 22.59
CA GLU A 317 10.68 3.87 23.82
C GLU A 317 10.94 2.37 23.59
N ASP A 318 10.38 1.80 22.51
CA ASP A 318 10.59 0.40 22.15
C ASP A 318 12.07 0.10 21.87
N LYS A 319 12.76 1.01 21.17
CA LYS A 319 14.20 0.84 20.89
C LYS A 319 15.03 0.84 22.17
N VAL A 320 14.79 1.80 23.04
CA VAL A 320 15.52 1.96 24.31
C VAL A 320 15.26 0.80 25.28
N MET A 321 14.05 0.23 25.27
CA MET A 321 13.69 -0.89 26.14
C MET A 321 14.15 -2.25 25.58
N ARG A 322 13.97 -2.49 24.28
CA ARG A 322 14.31 -3.77 23.63
C ARG A 322 15.80 -3.96 23.37
N PHE A 323 16.53 -2.84 23.18
CA PHE A 323 17.97 -2.83 22.91
C PHE A 323 18.69 -2.03 23.99
N ALA A 324 18.45 -2.41 25.25
CA ALA A 324 18.96 -1.70 26.43
C ALA A 324 20.49 -1.63 26.50
N GLU A 325 21.16 -2.58 25.83
CA GLU A 325 22.62 -2.66 25.71
C GLU A 325 23.22 -1.63 24.73
N ARG A 326 22.38 -1.03 23.86
CA ARG A 326 22.86 -0.03 22.92
C ARG A 326 22.98 1.34 23.60
N GLU A 327 24.17 1.92 23.51
CA GLU A 327 24.46 3.23 24.10
C GLU A 327 23.79 4.38 23.34
N ARG A 328 23.51 4.19 22.02
CA ARG A 328 22.94 5.21 21.16
C ARG A 328 22.08 4.62 20.03
N HIS A 329 21.09 5.36 19.60
CA HIS A 329 20.26 5.09 18.42
C HIS A 329 20.42 6.21 17.40
N GLN A 330 20.53 5.83 16.14
CA GLN A 330 20.66 6.74 15.01
C GLN A 330 19.32 7.41 14.72
N LEU A 331 19.35 8.72 14.48
CA LEU A 331 18.23 9.56 14.08
C LEU A 331 18.63 10.40 12.88
N PHE A 332 17.65 10.71 12.01
CA PHE A 332 17.86 11.64 10.90
C PHE A 332 17.01 12.88 11.12
N VAL A 333 17.60 14.04 10.91
CA VAL A 333 16.96 15.36 10.90
C VAL A 333 16.69 15.71 9.46
N GLU A 334 15.42 15.64 9.08
CA GLU A 334 14.96 15.70 7.68
C GLU A 334 14.08 16.95 7.48
N PRO A 335 14.38 17.84 6.53
CA PRO A 335 13.51 18.98 6.24
C PRO A 335 12.16 18.51 5.67
N GLU A 336 11.06 19.11 6.10
CA GLU A 336 9.72 18.82 5.59
C GLU A 336 9.36 19.60 4.31
N GLY A 337 10.21 20.53 3.88
CA GLY A 337 10.04 21.35 2.68
C GLY A 337 11.09 22.45 2.58
N LEU A 338 11.05 23.19 1.46
CA LEU A 338 11.97 24.31 1.21
C LEU A 338 11.52 25.61 1.88
N THR A 339 10.22 25.76 2.12
CA THR A 339 9.59 26.99 2.61
C THR A 339 9.02 26.86 4.02
N THR A 340 9.34 25.77 4.72
CA THR A 340 8.91 25.54 6.11
C THR A 340 10.10 25.46 7.05
N GLU A 341 9.92 25.89 8.29
CA GLU A 341 10.87 25.72 9.37
C GLU A 341 10.80 24.32 10.04
N GLU A 342 9.83 23.49 9.65
CA GLU A 342 9.65 22.17 10.30
C GLU A 342 10.69 21.16 9.85
N MET A 343 11.39 20.57 10.84
CA MET A 343 12.29 19.45 10.67
C MET A 343 11.66 18.20 11.28
N TYR A 344 11.66 17.10 10.53
CA TYR A 344 11.20 15.78 10.95
C TYR A 344 12.35 15.00 11.58
N ILE A 345 12.15 14.46 12.78
CA ILE A 345 13.20 13.73 13.49
C ILE A 345 12.98 12.21 13.29
N ASN A 346 13.42 11.70 12.16
CA ASN A 346 13.21 10.30 11.77
C ASN A 346 13.88 9.33 12.75
N GLY A 347 13.12 8.34 13.19
CA GLY A 347 13.56 7.35 14.17
C GLY A 347 13.26 7.72 15.62
N PHE A 348 12.66 8.90 15.87
CA PHE A 348 12.36 9.43 17.21
C PHE A 348 10.85 9.44 17.51
N SER A 349 10.07 8.57 16.88
CA SER A 349 8.63 8.41 17.15
C SER A 349 8.40 8.08 18.62
N SER A 350 7.48 8.79 19.26
CA SER A 350 7.16 8.63 20.69
C SER A 350 5.68 8.88 20.95
N SER A 351 5.15 8.24 22.01
CA SER A 351 3.83 8.55 22.58
C SER A 351 3.92 9.02 24.03
N LEU A 352 5.11 9.25 24.55
CA LEU A 352 5.32 9.83 25.87
C LEU A 352 4.68 11.22 25.97
N PRO A 353 4.38 11.70 27.21
CA PRO A 353 3.87 13.05 27.42
C PRO A 353 4.75 14.12 26.76
N GLU A 354 4.14 15.22 26.31
CA GLU A 354 4.78 16.26 25.52
C GLU A 354 5.97 16.90 26.24
N GLU A 355 5.84 17.16 27.55
CA GLU A 355 6.93 17.69 28.37
C GLU A 355 8.11 16.71 28.55
N VAL A 356 7.84 15.41 28.45
CA VAL A 356 8.92 14.39 28.46
C VAL A 356 9.61 14.39 27.12
N GLN A 357 8.85 14.51 26.01
CA GLN A 357 9.38 14.61 24.65
C GLN A 357 10.30 15.83 24.52
N ASP A 358 9.89 17.00 25.00
CA ASP A 358 10.71 18.21 24.98
C ASP A 358 12.02 18.01 25.75
N ARG A 359 11.96 17.40 26.94
CA ARG A 359 13.15 17.15 27.76
C ARG A 359 14.15 16.19 27.10
N PHE A 360 13.72 15.01 26.63
CA PHE A 360 14.65 14.06 26.05
C PHE A 360 15.18 14.52 24.68
N MET A 361 14.41 15.34 23.95
CA MET A 361 14.85 15.94 22.69
C MET A 361 16.01 16.91 22.91
N ARG A 362 15.95 17.74 23.95
CA ARG A 362 17.01 18.71 24.27
C ARG A 362 18.33 18.06 24.70
N THR A 363 18.34 16.76 25.02
CA THR A 363 19.57 16.02 25.30
C THR A 363 20.37 15.64 24.06
N LEU A 364 19.77 15.78 22.86
CA LEU A 364 20.46 15.46 21.62
C LEU A 364 21.52 16.55 21.31
N PRO A 365 22.69 16.19 20.73
CA PRO A 365 23.66 17.16 20.24
C PRO A 365 22.98 18.15 19.29
N GLY A 366 23.22 19.45 19.49
CA GLY A 366 22.64 20.53 18.70
C GLY A 366 21.18 20.89 19.02
N PHE A 367 20.52 20.20 19.96
CA PHE A 367 19.09 20.41 20.28
C PHE A 367 18.85 21.09 21.64
N ALA A 368 19.87 21.58 22.32
CA ALA A 368 19.72 22.20 23.66
C ALA A 368 18.67 23.31 23.69
N ASN A 369 18.53 24.08 22.61
CA ASN A 369 17.57 25.16 22.46
C ASN A 369 16.40 24.81 21.52
N ALA A 370 16.21 23.53 21.19
CA ALA A 370 15.22 23.08 20.24
C ALA A 370 13.80 23.49 20.66
N VAL A 371 13.01 23.95 19.70
CA VAL A 371 11.61 24.31 19.86
C VAL A 371 10.75 23.31 19.12
N MET A 372 9.96 22.53 19.85
CA MET A 372 9.04 21.55 19.29
C MET A 372 7.78 22.26 18.77
N SER A 373 7.54 22.20 17.47
CA SER A 373 6.32 22.76 16.84
C SER A 373 5.15 21.79 16.90
N ARG A 374 5.42 20.47 16.90
CA ARG A 374 4.42 19.39 17.02
C ARG A 374 5.00 18.23 17.82
N PRO A 375 4.26 17.71 18.80
CA PRO A 375 4.69 16.50 19.52
C PRO A 375 4.60 15.26 18.63
N GLY A 376 5.40 14.25 18.96
CA GLY A 376 5.20 12.90 18.50
C GLY A 376 3.94 12.30 19.14
N TYR A 377 3.29 11.38 18.43
CA TYR A 377 2.12 10.67 18.94
C TYR A 377 2.02 9.26 18.37
N ALA A 378 1.32 8.39 19.10
CA ALA A 378 0.83 7.13 18.55
C ALA A 378 -0.59 7.32 17.99
N VAL A 379 -0.94 6.57 16.96
CA VAL A 379 -2.30 6.46 16.45
C VAL A 379 -2.68 5.01 16.30
N GLU A 380 -3.82 4.62 16.87
CA GLU A 380 -4.51 3.37 16.60
C GLU A 380 -5.59 3.58 15.55
N TYR A 381 -5.81 2.57 14.73
CA TYR A 381 -6.83 2.58 13.69
C TYR A 381 -7.33 1.16 13.40
N ASP A 382 -8.53 1.07 12.84
CA ASP A 382 -9.12 -0.20 12.48
C ASP A 382 -8.60 -0.67 11.10
N PHE A 383 -8.56 -1.98 10.90
CA PHE A 383 -8.24 -2.63 9.63
C PHE A 383 -9.09 -3.89 9.45
N ILE A 384 -9.23 -4.37 8.22
CA ILE A 384 -9.87 -5.66 7.92
C ILE A 384 -8.80 -6.74 7.78
N ASP A 385 -9.15 -8.00 8.10
CA ASP A 385 -8.29 -9.13 7.76
C ASP A 385 -8.19 -9.22 6.22
N PRO A 386 -7.00 -8.98 5.63
CA PRO A 386 -6.85 -8.93 4.18
C PRO A 386 -7.03 -10.30 3.50
N THR A 387 -7.09 -11.40 4.25
CA THR A 387 -7.48 -12.72 3.68
C THR A 387 -8.93 -12.76 3.20
N GLN A 388 -9.73 -11.77 3.58
CA GLN A 388 -11.10 -11.56 3.08
C GLN A 388 -11.16 -10.90 1.69
N LEU A 389 -10.00 -10.65 1.07
CA LEU A 389 -9.89 -10.05 -0.26
C LEU A 389 -9.48 -11.10 -1.30
N PHE A 390 -9.89 -10.88 -2.54
CA PHE A 390 -9.31 -11.50 -3.71
C PHE A 390 -7.98 -10.82 -4.09
N PRO A 391 -7.14 -11.45 -4.94
CA PRO A 391 -5.94 -10.80 -5.47
C PRO A 391 -6.19 -9.50 -6.27
N SER A 392 -7.43 -9.28 -6.71
CA SER A 392 -7.89 -8.03 -7.31
C SER A 392 -8.11 -6.90 -6.30
N LEU A 393 -7.97 -7.18 -4.99
CA LEU A 393 -8.34 -6.34 -3.86
C LEU A 393 -9.86 -6.10 -3.72
N GLU A 394 -10.69 -6.80 -4.50
CA GLU A 394 -12.12 -6.89 -4.27
C GLU A 394 -12.42 -7.73 -3.03
N THR A 395 -13.42 -7.34 -2.25
CA THR A 395 -13.81 -8.10 -1.06
C THR A 395 -14.54 -9.40 -1.45
N LYS A 396 -14.31 -10.49 -0.72
CA LYS A 396 -14.98 -11.76 -0.95
C LYS A 396 -16.48 -11.72 -0.56
N LEU A 397 -16.83 -10.88 0.41
CA LEU A 397 -18.18 -10.81 0.97
C LEU A 397 -19.12 -9.89 0.16
N VAL A 398 -18.61 -8.80 -0.40
CA VAL A 398 -19.40 -7.77 -1.08
C VAL A 398 -18.81 -7.50 -2.45
N ALA A 399 -19.57 -7.84 -3.49
CA ALA A 399 -19.21 -7.57 -4.88
C ALA A 399 -19.18 -6.05 -5.15
N GLY A 400 -18.18 -5.58 -5.90
CA GLY A 400 -17.99 -4.17 -6.20
C GLY A 400 -17.39 -3.34 -5.05
N LEU A 401 -17.09 -3.95 -3.89
CA LEU A 401 -16.38 -3.29 -2.80
C LEU A 401 -14.90 -3.69 -2.81
N PHE A 402 -14.02 -2.70 -2.87
CA PHE A 402 -12.56 -2.84 -2.86
C PHE A 402 -11.96 -2.12 -1.66
N THR A 403 -10.78 -2.54 -1.23
CA THR A 403 -10.06 -1.87 -0.15
C THR A 403 -8.57 -1.75 -0.49
N ALA A 404 -7.92 -0.65 -0.09
CA ALA A 404 -6.51 -0.43 -0.38
C ALA A 404 -5.80 0.41 0.70
N GLY A 405 -4.54 0.09 0.95
CA GLY A 405 -3.69 0.80 1.88
C GLY A 405 -3.79 0.27 3.31
N GLN A 406 -3.79 1.16 4.30
CA GLN A 406 -3.72 0.79 5.71
C GLN A 406 -4.92 -0.01 6.21
N ILE A 407 -6.10 0.15 5.62
CA ILE A 407 -7.28 -0.66 5.91
C ILE A 407 -7.02 -2.16 5.69
N ASN A 408 -6.06 -2.51 4.82
CA ASN A 408 -5.61 -3.89 4.57
C ASN A 408 -4.43 -4.30 5.46
N GLY A 409 -4.12 -3.51 6.50
CA GLY A 409 -3.06 -3.80 7.46
C GLY A 409 -1.64 -3.45 6.97
N THR A 410 -1.45 -2.69 5.90
CA THR A 410 -0.13 -2.23 5.45
C THR A 410 0.31 -0.94 6.14
N SER A 411 1.62 -0.63 6.10
CA SER A 411 2.15 0.64 6.55
C SER A 411 3.22 1.16 5.58
N GLY A 412 2.88 2.21 4.81
CA GLY A 412 3.75 2.89 3.87
C GLY A 412 2.99 3.53 2.72
N TYR A 413 3.52 4.64 2.21
CA TYR A 413 2.90 5.40 1.14
C TYR A 413 2.89 4.64 -0.18
N GLU A 414 3.99 3.95 -0.47
CA GLU A 414 4.18 3.20 -1.71
C GLU A 414 3.32 1.94 -1.72
N GLU A 415 3.22 1.23 -0.58
CA GLU A 415 2.32 0.09 -0.42
C GLU A 415 0.86 0.51 -0.59
N ALA A 416 0.50 1.69 -0.09
CA ALA A 416 -0.84 2.25 -0.26
C ALA A 416 -1.11 2.64 -1.72
N ALA A 417 -0.15 3.30 -2.38
CA ALA A 417 -0.26 3.69 -3.79
C ALA A 417 -0.39 2.47 -4.72
N GLY A 418 0.46 1.45 -4.54
CA GLY A 418 0.38 0.22 -5.34
C GLY A 418 -0.95 -0.51 -5.20
N GLN A 419 -1.47 -0.65 -3.97
CA GLN A 419 -2.79 -1.21 -3.73
C GLN A 419 -3.89 -0.33 -4.30
N GLY A 420 -3.81 1.00 -4.09
CA GLY A 420 -4.79 1.96 -4.60
C GLY A 420 -4.92 1.90 -6.12
N LEU A 421 -3.79 1.84 -6.81
CA LEU A 421 -3.76 1.72 -8.27
C LEU A 421 -4.44 0.43 -8.75
N VAL A 422 -4.08 -0.73 -8.17
CA VAL A 422 -4.68 -2.02 -8.53
C VAL A 422 -6.17 -2.07 -8.20
N ALA A 423 -6.58 -1.57 -7.03
CA ALA A 423 -7.99 -1.50 -6.64
C ALA A 423 -8.79 -0.55 -7.53
N GLY A 424 -8.20 0.60 -7.91
CA GLY A 424 -8.81 1.56 -8.82
C GLY A 424 -9.04 1.00 -10.23
N ILE A 425 -8.02 0.30 -10.78
CA ILE A 425 -8.13 -0.41 -12.06
C ILE A 425 -9.25 -1.45 -11.99
N ASN A 426 -9.23 -2.31 -10.97
CA ASN A 426 -10.20 -3.40 -10.85
C ASN A 426 -11.61 -2.92 -10.54
N GLY A 427 -11.76 -1.88 -9.71
CA GLY A 427 -13.04 -1.21 -9.48
C GLY A 427 -13.62 -0.60 -10.76
N ALA A 428 -12.76 -0.04 -11.61
CA ALA A 428 -13.16 0.48 -12.92
C ALA A 428 -13.55 -0.64 -13.89
N LEU A 429 -12.78 -1.73 -13.96
CA LEU A 429 -13.10 -2.90 -14.79
C LEU A 429 -14.43 -3.55 -14.35
N TYR A 430 -14.64 -3.68 -13.03
CA TYR A 430 -15.90 -4.15 -12.46
C TYR A 430 -17.07 -3.24 -12.87
N ALA A 431 -16.94 -1.93 -12.69
CA ALA A 431 -17.98 -0.97 -13.03
C ALA A 431 -18.31 -0.96 -14.53
N LYS A 432 -17.30 -1.09 -15.42
CA LYS A 432 -17.51 -1.21 -16.87
C LYS A 432 -18.34 -2.44 -17.23
N SER A 433 -17.99 -3.62 -16.72
CA SER A 433 -18.71 -4.86 -17.00
C SER A 433 -20.17 -4.83 -16.54
N HIS A 434 -20.47 -4.09 -15.47
CA HIS A 434 -21.83 -3.95 -14.93
C HIS A 434 -22.61 -2.76 -15.53
N ARG A 435 -21.99 -1.91 -16.34
CA ARG A 435 -22.66 -0.79 -17.03
C ARG A 435 -23.60 -1.27 -18.13
N GLU A 436 -23.22 -2.33 -18.84
CA GLU A 436 -23.97 -2.90 -19.95
C GLU A 436 -25.28 -3.57 -19.52
N LEU A 437 -25.42 -3.92 -18.23
CA LEU A 437 -26.62 -4.56 -17.66
C LEU A 437 -27.71 -3.56 -17.24
N CYS A 438 -27.40 -2.27 -17.13
CA CYS A 438 -28.30 -1.21 -16.67
C CYS A 438 -28.77 -0.28 -17.79
N GLY A 439 -28.88 -0.75 -19.04
CA GLY A 439 -29.65 -0.07 -20.07
C GLY A 439 -31.12 0.09 -19.65
N PRO A 440 -31.86 1.13 -20.11
CA PRO A 440 -33.25 1.30 -19.74
C PRO A 440 -34.01 0.02 -20.04
N VAL A 441 -34.66 -0.53 -18.98
CA VAL A 441 -35.59 -1.65 -19.12
C VAL A 441 -36.74 -1.11 -19.96
N GLN A 442 -36.74 -1.38 -21.26
CA GLN A 442 -37.97 -1.30 -22.05
C GLN A 442 -38.84 -2.48 -21.63
N ASP A 443 -40.00 -2.17 -21.07
CA ASP A 443 -41.03 -3.12 -20.81
C ASP A 443 -41.27 -3.99 -22.05
N SER A 444 -40.85 -5.23 -22.01
CA SER A 444 -41.35 -6.26 -22.91
C SER A 444 -41.56 -7.53 -22.11
N GLU A 445 -42.77 -7.97 -22.05
CA GLU A 445 -43.24 -9.26 -21.58
C GLU A 445 -42.50 -10.40 -22.29
N ASN A 446 -41.34 -10.82 -21.75
CA ASN A 446 -40.75 -12.13 -22.01
C ASN A 446 -39.76 -12.46 -20.90
N GLN A 447 -40.24 -13.26 -19.97
CA GLN A 447 -39.44 -13.96 -18.95
C GLN A 447 -38.66 -15.09 -19.62
N GLU A 448 -37.57 -14.79 -20.26
CA GLU A 448 -36.48 -15.77 -20.56
C GLU A 448 -35.27 -15.03 -21.05
N LEU A 449 -34.46 -14.57 -20.11
CA LEU A 449 -33.02 -14.32 -20.33
C LEU A 449 -32.41 -13.94 -18.98
N VAL A 450 -32.08 -14.95 -18.17
CA VAL A 450 -31.00 -14.80 -17.19
C VAL A 450 -29.73 -14.61 -18.02
N LYS A 451 -29.48 -13.37 -18.45
CA LYS A 451 -28.22 -13.01 -19.09
C LYS A 451 -27.13 -13.31 -18.08
N ALA A 452 -26.20 -14.18 -18.46
CA ALA A 452 -25.01 -14.51 -17.71
C ALA A 452 -24.40 -13.21 -17.14
N VAL A 453 -24.13 -13.17 -15.85
CA VAL A 453 -23.39 -12.07 -15.22
C VAL A 453 -22.10 -11.90 -16.01
N PRO A 454 -21.79 -10.71 -16.59
CA PRO A 454 -20.58 -10.54 -17.35
C PRO A 454 -19.40 -10.82 -16.43
N SER A 455 -18.62 -11.83 -16.73
CA SER A 455 -17.37 -12.08 -16.02
C SER A 455 -16.37 -11.00 -16.41
N TYR A 456 -16.09 -10.04 -15.50
CA TYR A 456 -14.97 -9.14 -15.71
C TYR A 456 -13.65 -9.90 -15.47
N GLN A 457 -12.62 -9.55 -16.23
CA GLN A 457 -11.28 -10.11 -16.03
C GLN A 457 -10.49 -9.11 -15.17
N PRO A 458 -10.23 -9.40 -13.90
CA PRO A 458 -9.47 -8.51 -13.05
C PRO A 458 -8.00 -8.48 -13.44
N LEU A 459 -7.37 -7.31 -13.29
CA LEU A 459 -5.91 -7.20 -13.31
C LEU A 459 -5.35 -7.82 -12.02
N VAL A 460 -4.60 -8.88 -12.15
CA VAL A 460 -3.85 -9.52 -11.06
C VAL A 460 -2.37 -9.50 -11.43
N LEU A 461 -1.55 -8.94 -10.54
CA LEU A 461 -0.10 -8.92 -10.70
C LEU A 461 0.51 -10.12 -9.99
N GLU A 462 1.40 -10.81 -10.68
CA GLU A 462 2.10 -11.95 -10.11
C GLU A 462 3.31 -11.54 -9.26
N ARG A 463 3.69 -12.39 -8.31
CA ARG A 463 4.92 -12.22 -7.50
C ARG A 463 6.19 -12.18 -8.35
N SER A 464 6.16 -12.82 -9.51
CA SER A 464 7.29 -12.91 -10.44
C SER A 464 7.45 -11.67 -11.31
N GLU A 465 6.43 -10.80 -11.41
CA GLU A 465 6.42 -9.63 -12.28
C GLU A 465 6.42 -8.29 -11.55
N ALA A 466 5.96 -8.26 -10.28
CA ALA A 466 5.91 -7.02 -9.52
C ALA A 466 6.08 -7.21 -8.00
N TYR A 467 6.73 -6.24 -7.34
CA TYR A 467 6.68 -6.12 -5.87
C TYR A 467 5.24 -5.90 -5.39
N ILE A 468 4.43 -5.14 -6.17
CA ILE A 468 3.00 -4.95 -5.89
C ILE A 468 2.29 -6.30 -5.90
N GLY A 469 2.59 -7.19 -6.85
CA GLY A 469 2.05 -8.54 -6.90
C GLY A 469 2.41 -9.36 -5.67
N GLY A 470 3.70 -9.34 -5.27
CA GLY A 470 4.16 -9.99 -4.04
C GLY A 470 3.53 -9.43 -2.77
N LEU A 471 3.34 -8.11 -2.69
CA LEU A 471 2.65 -7.43 -1.60
C LEU A 471 1.19 -7.90 -1.46
N ILE A 472 0.43 -7.86 -2.55
CA ILE A 472 -0.99 -8.23 -2.54
C ILE A 472 -1.14 -9.72 -2.23
N ASP A 473 -0.33 -10.57 -2.85
CA ASP A 473 -0.38 -12.01 -2.59
C ASP A 473 -0.07 -12.35 -1.13
N ASP A 474 0.96 -11.73 -0.51
CA ASP A 474 1.23 -11.90 0.92
C ASP A 474 0.01 -11.51 1.79
N LEU A 475 -0.65 -10.40 1.48
CA LEU A 475 -1.82 -9.93 2.23
C LEU A 475 -2.98 -10.92 2.14
N VAL A 476 -3.37 -11.32 0.93
CA VAL A 476 -4.60 -12.12 0.73
C VAL A 476 -4.42 -13.60 1.08
N THR A 477 -3.17 -14.10 1.15
CA THR A 477 -2.87 -15.50 1.48
C THR A 477 -2.38 -15.70 2.90
N LEU A 478 -1.50 -14.83 3.40
CA LEU A 478 -0.92 -14.92 4.73
C LEU A 478 -1.67 -14.12 5.78
N GLY A 479 -2.38 -13.08 5.35
CA GLY A 479 -2.94 -12.09 6.25
C GLY A 479 -1.84 -11.28 6.96
N THR A 480 -2.23 -10.48 7.94
CA THR A 480 -1.25 -9.76 8.78
C THR A 480 -1.74 -9.62 10.21
N ARG A 481 -0.82 -9.77 11.17
CA ARG A 481 -1.06 -9.54 12.60
C ARG A 481 -0.31 -8.32 13.13
N GLU A 482 0.58 -7.75 12.33
CA GLU A 482 1.33 -6.52 12.59
C GLU A 482 1.33 -5.66 11.32
N PRO A 483 1.49 -4.35 11.38
CA PRO A 483 1.53 -3.52 10.18
C PRO A 483 2.52 -4.06 9.15
N TYR A 484 2.00 -4.55 8.02
CA TYR A 484 2.79 -5.14 6.94
C TYR A 484 3.62 -4.06 6.24
N ARG A 485 4.86 -4.43 5.92
CA ARG A 485 5.77 -3.61 5.13
C ARG A 485 6.53 -4.48 4.13
N MET A 486 6.63 -3.99 2.89
CA MET A 486 7.38 -4.69 1.86
C MET A 486 8.89 -4.49 2.04
N PHE A 487 9.63 -5.58 1.95
CA PHE A 487 11.09 -5.63 1.98
C PHE A 487 11.62 -6.51 0.87
N THR A 488 12.87 -6.28 0.46
CA THR A 488 13.52 -7.11 -0.56
C THR A 488 13.59 -8.58 -0.18
N ALA A 489 13.61 -8.92 1.11
CA ALA A 489 13.61 -10.30 1.58
C ALA A 489 12.31 -11.07 1.26
N ARG A 490 11.20 -10.35 1.03
CA ARG A 490 9.90 -10.93 0.65
C ARG A 490 9.76 -11.17 -0.85
N ALA A 491 10.68 -10.64 -1.67
CA ALA A 491 10.68 -10.83 -3.11
C ALA A 491 11.69 -11.94 -3.49
N GLU A 492 11.19 -12.99 -4.10
CA GLU A 492 11.98 -14.15 -4.54
C GLU A 492 12.78 -13.86 -5.83
N TYR A 493 12.26 -12.95 -6.68
CA TYR A 493 12.76 -12.68 -8.03
C TYR A 493 13.46 -11.33 -8.17
N ARG A 494 14.23 -10.91 -7.15
CA ARG A 494 14.81 -9.56 -7.02
C ARG A 494 15.61 -9.07 -8.23
N LEU A 495 16.31 -9.96 -8.95
CA LEU A 495 17.05 -9.60 -10.15
C LEU A 495 16.14 -9.24 -11.34
N LYS A 496 14.94 -9.81 -11.39
CA LYS A 496 13.92 -9.43 -12.39
C LYS A 496 13.17 -8.17 -11.96
N LEU A 497 12.89 -8.05 -10.64
CA LEU A 497 12.07 -6.98 -10.07
C LEU A 497 12.88 -5.71 -9.72
N ARG A 498 13.95 -5.42 -10.46
CA ARG A 498 14.74 -4.20 -10.27
C ARG A 498 13.89 -2.95 -10.54
N HIS A 499 14.24 -1.84 -9.89
CA HIS A 499 13.55 -0.58 -10.09
C HIS A 499 13.69 -0.02 -11.52
N ASP A 500 14.80 -0.31 -12.21
CA ASP A 500 15.13 0.13 -13.57
C ASP A 500 14.41 -0.64 -14.68
N THR A 501 13.76 -1.79 -14.34
CA THR A 501 13.04 -2.63 -15.29
C THR A 501 11.52 -2.61 -15.11
N ALA A 502 10.98 -1.75 -14.26
CA ALA A 502 9.55 -1.74 -13.96
C ALA A 502 8.70 -1.40 -15.20
N ASP A 503 9.14 -0.45 -16.00
CA ASP A 503 8.48 -0.06 -17.26
C ASP A 503 8.40 -1.23 -18.25
N ILE A 504 9.49 -1.97 -18.44
CA ILE A 504 9.54 -3.15 -19.33
C ILE A 504 8.54 -4.23 -18.88
N ARG A 505 8.33 -4.40 -17.58
CA ARG A 505 7.48 -5.45 -17.02
C ARG A 505 5.99 -5.09 -17.00
N LEU A 506 5.65 -3.79 -16.83
CA LEU A 506 4.31 -3.38 -16.42
C LEU A 506 3.65 -2.35 -17.35
N CYS A 507 4.40 -1.68 -18.24
CA CYS A 507 3.83 -0.64 -19.09
C CYS A 507 2.76 -1.20 -20.05
N GLU A 508 2.95 -2.40 -20.60
CA GLU A 508 1.99 -3.07 -21.47
C GLU A 508 0.67 -3.31 -20.74
N LYS A 509 0.70 -3.85 -19.51
CA LYS A 509 -0.50 -4.03 -18.70
C LYS A 509 -1.24 -2.71 -18.42
N GLY A 510 -0.48 -1.64 -18.15
CA GLY A 510 -1.05 -0.29 -18.01
C GLY A 510 -1.70 0.22 -19.30
N TYR A 511 -1.13 -0.12 -20.45
CA TYR A 511 -1.68 0.19 -21.76
C TYR A 511 -2.96 -0.61 -22.06
N GLU A 512 -2.96 -1.91 -21.81
CA GLU A 512 -4.11 -2.80 -22.02
C GLU A 512 -5.35 -2.37 -21.21
N VAL A 513 -5.16 -1.90 -19.98
CA VAL A 513 -6.26 -1.39 -19.15
C VAL A 513 -6.66 0.06 -19.47
N GLY A 514 -5.90 0.75 -20.35
CA GLY A 514 -6.18 2.11 -20.80
C GLY A 514 -5.63 3.22 -19.91
N LEU A 515 -4.66 2.95 -19.06
CA LEU A 515 -3.97 3.95 -18.23
C LEU A 515 -2.78 4.58 -18.93
N ASN A 516 -1.96 3.77 -19.61
CA ASN A 516 -0.82 4.26 -20.35
C ASN A 516 -1.22 4.67 -21.76
N PRO A 517 -0.80 5.85 -22.24
CA PRO A 517 -1.04 6.27 -23.61
C PRO A 517 -0.17 5.46 -24.61
N PRO A 518 -0.56 5.37 -25.89
CA PRO A 518 0.16 4.60 -26.91
C PRO A 518 1.65 4.97 -27.04
N TRP A 519 1.98 6.26 -26.93
CA TRP A 519 3.37 6.73 -27.06
C TRP A 519 4.28 6.17 -25.94
N ARG A 520 3.74 5.97 -24.73
CA ARG A 520 4.47 5.41 -23.60
C ARG A 520 4.80 3.94 -23.83
N PHE A 521 3.84 3.18 -24.31
CA PHE A 521 4.05 1.78 -24.70
C PHE A 521 5.07 1.66 -25.85
N GLN A 522 4.95 2.49 -26.88
CA GLN A 522 5.91 2.52 -27.99
C GLN A 522 7.33 2.82 -27.50
N ARG A 523 7.51 3.81 -26.62
CA ARG A 523 8.83 4.15 -26.02
C ARG A 523 9.47 2.95 -25.29
N VAL A 524 8.66 2.14 -24.62
CA VAL A 524 9.16 0.92 -23.96
C VAL A 524 9.56 -0.14 -24.98
N GLN A 525 8.84 -0.29 -26.08
CA GLN A 525 9.23 -1.20 -27.17
C GLN A 525 10.55 -0.75 -27.83
N GLU A 526 10.73 0.54 -28.06
CA GLU A 526 11.98 1.12 -28.56
C GLU A 526 13.16 0.88 -27.58
N LYS A 527 12.92 1.08 -26.28
CA LYS A 527 13.90 0.78 -25.23
C LYS A 527 14.33 -0.70 -25.24
N LEU A 528 13.36 -1.62 -25.37
CA LEU A 528 13.64 -3.06 -25.46
C LEU A 528 14.45 -3.41 -26.71
N ALA A 529 14.14 -2.83 -27.86
CA ALA A 529 14.88 -3.05 -29.10
C ALA A 529 16.34 -2.57 -28.97
N LEU A 530 16.55 -1.36 -28.42
CA LEU A 530 17.89 -0.83 -28.15
C LEU A 530 18.67 -1.71 -27.15
N GLN A 531 18.02 -2.19 -26.10
CA GLN A 531 18.67 -3.07 -25.12
C GLN A 531 19.12 -4.39 -25.74
N GLN A 532 18.32 -4.98 -26.64
CA GLN A 532 18.70 -6.18 -27.39
C GLN A 532 19.87 -5.93 -28.34
N GLU A 533 19.89 -4.78 -29.03
CA GLU A 533 20.98 -4.37 -29.88
C GLU A 533 22.30 -4.22 -29.10
N ILE A 534 22.25 -3.56 -27.93
CA ILE A 534 23.41 -3.41 -27.04
C ILE A 534 23.90 -4.79 -26.56
N ILE A 535 22.99 -5.68 -26.15
CA ILE A 535 23.35 -7.04 -25.73
C ILE A 535 24.05 -7.79 -26.88
N ALA A 536 23.56 -7.68 -28.11
CA ALA A 536 24.20 -8.31 -29.26
C ALA A 536 25.57 -7.70 -29.59
N LEU A 537 25.75 -6.39 -29.42
CA LEU A 537 27.03 -5.70 -29.56
C LEU A 537 28.05 -6.19 -28.53
N LEU A 538 27.66 -6.22 -27.27
CA LEU A 538 28.51 -6.65 -26.15
C LEU A 538 28.81 -8.15 -26.19
N ALA A 539 27.93 -8.97 -26.76
CA ALA A 539 28.21 -10.39 -26.99
C ALA A 539 29.33 -10.60 -28.03
N LYS A 540 29.45 -9.71 -29.03
CA LYS A 540 30.52 -9.73 -30.04
C LYS A 540 31.80 -9.09 -29.53
N ASN A 541 31.70 -8.02 -28.72
CA ASN A 541 32.82 -7.30 -28.15
C ASN A 541 32.56 -6.95 -26.68
N PRO A 542 32.93 -7.83 -25.74
CA PRO A 542 32.68 -7.61 -24.30
C PRO A 542 33.39 -6.37 -23.69
N GLN A 543 34.36 -5.79 -24.38
CA GLN A 543 35.10 -4.61 -23.95
C GLN A 543 34.63 -3.33 -24.67
N ALA A 544 33.53 -3.38 -25.43
CA ALA A 544 33.00 -2.20 -26.11
C ALA A 544 32.65 -1.10 -25.12
N GLN A 545 33.05 0.11 -25.41
CA GLN A 545 32.60 1.31 -24.72
C GLN A 545 31.26 1.74 -25.33
N ASN A 546 30.43 2.48 -24.57
CA ASN A 546 29.17 3.01 -25.05
C ASN A 546 29.39 3.93 -26.26
N PRO A 547 28.92 3.58 -27.47
CA PRO A 547 29.14 4.38 -28.67
C PRO A 547 28.14 5.53 -28.82
N GLY A 548 27.29 5.82 -27.80
CA GLY A 548 26.28 6.87 -27.84
C GLY A 548 24.84 6.41 -27.52
N TYR A 549 24.66 5.18 -27.02
CA TYR A 549 23.35 4.74 -26.50
C TYR A 549 23.00 5.47 -25.21
N PRO A 550 21.69 5.63 -24.89
CA PRO A 550 21.27 6.17 -23.59
C PRO A 550 21.89 5.38 -22.42
N GLU A 551 22.52 6.07 -21.50
CA GLU A 551 23.33 5.45 -20.43
C GLU A 551 22.52 4.46 -19.59
N ALA A 552 21.29 4.81 -19.23
CA ALA A 552 20.40 3.92 -18.48
C ALA A 552 20.07 2.60 -19.21
N VAL A 553 19.99 2.62 -20.56
CA VAL A 553 19.75 1.40 -21.36
C VAL A 553 21.02 0.58 -21.48
N TRP A 554 22.16 1.26 -21.63
CA TRP A 554 23.48 0.63 -21.66
C TRP A 554 23.78 -0.11 -20.35
N ASP A 555 23.60 0.55 -19.22
CA ASP A 555 23.79 -0.04 -17.89
C ASP A 555 22.86 -1.21 -17.62
N ALA A 556 21.58 -1.10 -18.01
CA ALA A 556 20.62 -2.20 -17.91
C ALA A 556 21.07 -3.43 -18.72
N ALA A 557 21.60 -3.24 -19.93
CA ALA A 557 22.14 -4.31 -20.76
C ALA A 557 23.38 -4.95 -20.13
N LEU A 558 24.30 -4.16 -19.58
CA LEU A 558 25.48 -4.66 -18.85
C LEU A 558 25.07 -5.52 -17.64
N ILE A 559 24.07 -5.07 -16.89
CA ILE A 559 23.52 -5.84 -15.75
C ILE A 559 22.96 -7.16 -16.23
N ASP A 560 22.17 -7.17 -17.29
CA ASP A 560 21.54 -8.38 -17.82
C ASP A 560 22.56 -9.41 -18.32
N ILE A 561 23.62 -8.96 -18.99
CA ILE A 561 24.73 -9.83 -19.42
C ILE A 561 25.44 -10.41 -18.19
N LYS A 562 25.83 -9.54 -17.24
CA LYS A 562 26.55 -9.95 -16.03
C LYS A 562 25.80 -10.98 -15.20
N TYR A 563 24.50 -10.86 -15.12
CA TYR A 563 23.65 -11.71 -14.30
C TYR A 563 22.81 -12.73 -15.11
N GLN A 564 23.08 -12.91 -16.40
CA GLN A 564 22.33 -13.75 -17.32
C GLN A 564 22.06 -15.17 -16.78
N HIS A 565 23.06 -15.83 -16.19
CA HIS A 565 22.90 -17.18 -15.64
C HIS A 565 21.94 -17.23 -14.45
N TYR A 566 21.97 -16.20 -13.62
CA TYR A 566 21.05 -16.08 -12.47
C TYR A 566 19.63 -15.77 -12.93
N ILE A 567 19.47 -14.90 -13.92
CA ILE A 567 18.18 -14.55 -14.52
C ILE A 567 17.55 -15.80 -15.15
N LYS A 568 18.27 -16.53 -16.01
CA LYS A 568 17.80 -17.78 -16.60
C LYS A 568 17.40 -18.85 -15.56
N ARG A 569 18.12 -18.90 -14.44
CA ARG A 569 17.77 -19.81 -13.33
C ARG A 569 16.48 -19.35 -12.64
N GLN A 570 16.27 -18.04 -12.49
CA GLN A 570 15.01 -17.49 -11.97
C GLN A 570 13.86 -17.78 -12.95
N ASP A 571 14.05 -17.58 -14.25
CA ASP A 571 13.02 -17.85 -15.27
C ASP A 571 12.51 -19.30 -15.20
N ARG A 572 13.41 -20.26 -15.12
CA ARG A 572 13.01 -21.69 -14.94
C ARG A 572 12.20 -21.94 -13.68
N ARG A 573 12.49 -21.20 -12.60
CA ARG A 573 11.68 -21.28 -11.36
C ARG A 573 10.31 -20.64 -11.55
N VAL A 574 10.27 -19.49 -12.23
CA VAL A 574 9.03 -18.80 -12.59
C VAL A 574 8.14 -19.72 -13.44
N GLU A 575 8.67 -20.32 -14.51
CA GLU A 575 7.92 -21.27 -15.36
C GLU A 575 7.33 -22.43 -14.55
N LYS A 576 8.09 -22.97 -13.60
CA LYS A 576 7.59 -24.03 -12.72
C LYS A 576 6.47 -23.51 -11.82
N MET A 577 6.60 -22.29 -11.28
CA MET A 577 5.56 -21.68 -10.44
C MET A 577 4.34 -21.25 -11.25
N HIS A 578 4.51 -20.73 -12.48
CA HIS A 578 3.39 -20.45 -13.37
C HIS A 578 2.46 -21.64 -13.54
N ARG A 579 3.00 -22.84 -13.69
CA ARG A 579 2.17 -24.06 -13.76
C ARG A 579 1.34 -24.26 -12.50
N MET A 580 1.87 -23.93 -11.33
CA MET A 580 1.13 -24.02 -10.05
C MET A 580 0.16 -22.84 -9.89
N GLU A 581 0.54 -21.63 -10.35
CA GLU A 581 -0.33 -20.44 -10.32
C GLU A 581 -1.51 -20.57 -11.28
N HIS A 582 -1.33 -21.21 -12.42
CA HIS A 582 -2.43 -21.48 -13.35
C HIS A 582 -3.30 -22.67 -12.97
N ALA A 583 -2.83 -23.54 -12.09
CA ALA A 583 -3.65 -24.63 -11.54
C ALA A 583 -4.68 -24.04 -10.56
N ARG A 584 -5.86 -23.70 -11.08
CA ARG A 584 -6.95 -23.09 -10.31
C ARG A 584 -7.55 -24.09 -9.34
N ILE A 585 -7.86 -23.63 -8.14
CA ILE A 585 -8.67 -24.35 -7.16
C ILE A 585 -10.08 -23.77 -7.24
N PRO A 586 -11.11 -24.58 -7.56
CA PRO A 586 -12.49 -24.12 -7.54
C PRO A 586 -12.87 -23.51 -6.19
N GLN A 587 -13.69 -22.49 -6.19
CA GLN A 587 -14.10 -21.80 -4.95
C GLN A 587 -14.90 -22.73 -4.01
N ASP A 588 -15.62 -23.69 -4.58
CA ASP A 588 -16.44 -24.71 -3.90
C ASP A 588 -15.67 -26.02 -3.61
N PHE A 589 -14.32 -26.02 -3.83
CA PHE A 589 -13.52 -27.22 -3.64
C PHE A 589 -13.59 -27.75 -2.20
N ASP A 590 -13.98 -29.04 -2.07
CA ASP A 590 -14.09 -29.70 -0.77
C ASP A 590 -12.74 -30.29 -0.33
N TYR A 591 -12.05 -29.58 0.56
CA TYR A 591 -10.80 -30.05 1.16
C TYR A 591 -11.03 -31.24 2.11
N GLY A 592 -12.26 -31.46 2.58
CA GLY A 592 -12.68 -32.61 3.39
C GLY A 592 -12.62 -33.93 2.63
N ALA A 593 -12.80 -33.88 1.30
CA ALA A 593 -12.74 -35.06 0.41
C ALA A 593 -11.31 -35.65 0.26
N ILE A 594 -10.27 -34.97 0.80
CA ILE A 594 -8.88 -35.48 0.72
C ILE A 594 -8.51 -36.16 2.06
N PRO A 595 -8.55 -37.50 2.17
CA PRO A 595 -8.36 -38.19 3.44
C PRO A 595 -6.97 -38.01 4.05
N SER A 596 -5.96 -37.85 3.22
CA SER A 596 -4.55 -37.75 3.64
C SER A 596 -4.08 -36.32 3.91
N LEU A 597 -4.95 -35.32 3.77
CA LEU A 597 -4.64 -33.95 4.09
C LEU A 597 -4.62 -33.76 5.63
N SER A 598 -3.54 -33.13 6.15
CA SER A 598 -3.46 -32.90 7.59
C SER A 598 -4.62 -32.00 8.08
N ALA A 599 -5.11 -32.22 9.30
CA ALA A 599 -6.18 -31.40 9.88
C ALA A 599 -5.81 -29.90 9.90
N GLU A 600 -4.53 -29.60 10.18
CA GLU A 600 -4.01 -28.22 10.16
C GLU A 600 -4.05 -27.63 8.74
N SER A 601 -3.58 -28.39 7.73
CA SER A 601 -3.57 -27.93 6.34
C SER A 601 -4.99 -27.75 5.81
N ARG A 602 -5.89 -28.68 6.11
CA ARG A 602 -7.31 -28.59 5.77
C ARG A 602 -7.92 -27.33 6.31
N GLN A 603 -7.82 -27.09 7.62
CA GLN A 603 -8.37 -25.90 8.27
C GLN A 603 -7.84 -24.60 7.68
N LYS A 604 -6.53 -24.54 7.38
CA LYS A 604 -5.91 -23.36 6.77
C LYS A 604 -6.38 -23.12 5.34
N LEU A 605 -6.49 -24.17 4.54
CA LEU A 605 -6.99 -24.08 3.16
C LEU A 605 -8.46 -23.66 3.13
N GLU A 606 -9.28 -24.21 4.00
CA GLU A 606 -10.70 -23.83 4.16
C GLU A 606 -10.86 -22.38 4.58
N ARG A 607 -10.00 -21.90 5.50
CA ARG A 607 -10.03 -20.51 5.96
C ARG A 607 -9.61 -19.51 4.89
N VAL A 608 -8.49 -19.78 4.20
CA VAL A 608 -7.91 -18.84 3.23
C VAL A 608 -8.60 -18.93 1.89
N ARG A 609 -9.10 -20.12 1.51
CA ARG A 609 -9.71 -20.40 0.19
C ARG A 609 -8.84 -19.88 -0.95
N PRO A 610 -7.59 -20.38 -1.06
CA PRO A 610 -6.70 -19.97 -2.13
C PRO A 610 -7.31 -20.31 -3.49
N THR A 611 -7.15 -19.43 -4.46
CA THR A 611 -7.70 -19.59 -5.81
C THR A 611 -6.78 -20.39 -6.74
N THR A 612 -5.52 -20.62 -6.30
CA THR A 612 -4.52 -21.39 -7.06
C THR A 612 -3.68 -22.28 -6.16
N LEU A 613 -3.08 -23.33 -6.74
CA LEU A 613 -2.10 -24.18 -6.04
C LEU A 613 -0.87 -23.38 -5.57
N GLY A 614 -0.46 -22.36 -6.34
CA GLY A 614 0.62 -21.49 -5.96
C GLY A 614 0.31 -20.73 -4.67
N GLN A 615 -0.88 -20.14 -4.55
CA GLN A 615 -1.34 -19.50 -3.32
C GLN A 615 -1.42 -20.50 -2.16
N ALA A 616 -2.00 -21.67 -2.38
CA ALA A 616 -2.07 -22.74 -1.38
C ALA A 616 -0.69 -23.08 -0.82
N SER A 617 0.33 -23.17 -1.67
CA SER A 617 1.70 -23.52 -1.27
C SER A 617 2.39 -22.47 -0.38
N ARG A 618 1.93 -21.23 -0.39
CA ARG A 618 2.49 -20.13 0.40
C ARG A 618 1.82 -19.94 1.75
N ILE A 619 0.68 -20.58 1.99
CA ILE A 619 0.01 -20.53 3.28
C ILE A 619 0.92 -21.17 4.35
N SER A 620 1.21 -20.42 5.41
CA SER A 620 2.09 -20.86 6.50
C SER A 620 1.61 -22.20 7.10
N GLY A 621 2.47 -23.22 7.11
CA GLY A 621 2.17 -24.56 7.63
C GLY A 621 1.55 -25.52 6.62
N ILE A 622 1.31 -25.12 5.37
CA ILE A 622 1.03 -26.04 4.27
C ILE A 622 2.34 -26.67 3.80
N ARG A 623 2.36 -27.99 3.66
CA ARG A 623 3.55 -28.76 3.27
C ARG A 623 3.52 -29.05 1.77
N ASN A 624 4.70 -29.30 1.19
CA ASN A 624 4.78 -29.71 -0.21
C ASN A 624 4.00 -31.02 -0.49
N SER A 625 3.91 -31.94 0.49
CA SER A 625 3.08 -33.13 0.40
C SER A 625 1.59 -32.81 0.24
N ASP A 626 1.10 -31.79 0.94
CA ASP A 626 -0.29 -31.37 0.88
C ASP A 626 -0.63 -30.76 -0.50
N ILE A 627 0.32 -30.00 -1.06
CA ILE A 627 0.19 -29.46 -2.43
C ILE A 627 0.17 -30.58 -3.48
N MET A 628 1.00 -31.62 -3.31
CA MET A 628 0.98 -32.76 -4.20
C MET A 628 -0.35 -33.53 -4.15
N LEU A 629 -0.95 -33.65 -2.96
CA LEU A 629 -2.30 -34.20 -2.80
C LEU A 629 -3.34 -33.37 -3.52
N LEU A 630 -3.34 -32.04 -3.30
CA LEU A 630 -4.24 -31.13 -4.00
C LEU A 630 -4.13 -31.25 -5.52
N MET A 631 -2.90 -31.36 -6.06
CA MET A 631 -2.68 -31.56 -7.50
C MET A 631 -3.32 -32.83 -8.06
N VAL A 632 -3.40 -33.89 -7.26
CA VAL A 632 -4.05 -35.16 -7.67
C VAL A 632 -5.57 -35.03 -7.70
N TYR A 633 -6.15 -34.33 -6.72
CA TYR A 633 -7.61 -34.16 -6.59
C TYR A 633 -8.20 -33.03 -7.45
N LEU A 634 -7.36 -32.15 -7.98
CA LEU A 634 -7.77 -31.08 -8.93
C LEU A 634 -7.73 -31.54 -10.40
N LYS A 635 -7.31 -32.78 -10.68
CA LYS A 635 -7.41 -33.38 -12.01
C LYS A 635 -8.80 -34.00 -12.22
#